data_bb5f51cd759bd704020dd589bbcec5dc
#
_entry.id   bb5f51cd759bd704020dd589bbcec5dc
#
_cell.length_a   1.000
_cell.length_b   1.000
_cell.length_c   1.000
_cell.angle_alpha   90.00
_cell.angle_beta   90.00
_cell.angle_gamma   90.00
#
_symmetry.space_group_name_H-M   'P 1'
#
loop_
_entity.id
_entity.type
_entity.pdbx_description
1 polymer ?
#
loop_
_entity_poly.entity_id
_entity_poly.type
_entity_poly.pdbx_seq_one_letter_code
_entity_poly.pdbx_strand_id
1 'polypeptide(L)'
;MLAVAPTVADEPNLFWWHLRLAGFIPGTTAAGAAAGTPPSNAVNGILGVQTGAGANTLGFASNIVCSSNLPDKIASAVDTQIDDGVMQTGLVRSSGPQATPSPALATLPGGTTTYVENGTNQYTICKQL
;
A
#
# COMPACT_ATOMS: atom_id res chain seq x y z
N MET A 1 0.91 6.10 -7.91
CA MET A 1 0.91 4.63 -7.93
C MET A 1 -0.46 4.04 -8.26
N LEU A 2 -1.52 4.50 -7.68
CA LEU A 2 -2.77 3.73 -7.62
C LEU A 2 -3.95 4.37 -8.33
N ALA A 3 -3.77 5.54 -8.93
CA ALA A 3 -4.86 6.33 -9.50
C ALA A 3 -4.80 6.51 -11.02
N VAL A 4 -3.81 5.94 -11.67
CA VAL A 4 -3.73 6.02 -13.14
C VAL A 4 -4.34 4.75 -13.72
N ALA A 5 -5.24 4.89 -14.67
CA ALA A 5 -5.74 3.76 -15.43
C ALA A 5 -4.52 2.98 -15.97
N PRO A 6 -4.36 1.71 -15.62
CA PRO A 6 -3.15 0.99 -15.94
C PRO A 6 -3.03 0.84 -17.45
N THR A 7 -2.10 1.55 -18.02
CA THR A 7 -1.53 1.10 -19.27
C THR A 7 -0.66 -0.10 -18.97
N VAL A 8 -0.66 -1.11 -19.80
CA VAL A 8 0.14 -2.35 -19.62
C VAL A 8 1.65 -2.04 -19.52
N ALA A 9 2.04 -0.79 -19.67
CA ALA A 9 3.41 -0.30 -19.69
C ALA A 9 3.99 0.10 -18.32
N ASP A 10 3.16 0.20 -17.27
CA ASP A 10 3.64 0.63 -15.96
C ASP A 10 4.12 -0.56 -15.13
N GLU A 11 5.35 -0.52 -14.67
CA GLU A 11 5.98 -1.61 -13.88
C GLU A 11 5.12 -2.12 -12.71
N PRO A 12 4.47 -1.28 -11.88
CA PRO A 12 3.60 -1.77 -10.83
C PRO A 12 2.40 -2.58 -11.33
N ASN A 13 1.92 -2.27 -12.53
CA ASN A 13 0.80 -2.99 -13.15
C ASN A 13 1.27 -4.30 -13.79
N LEU A 14 2.44 -4.29 -14.42
CA LEU A 14 3.07 -5.50 -14.95
C LEU A 14 3.36 -6.52 -13.85
N PHE A 15 3.75 -6.09 -12.66
CA PHE A 15 3.95 -6.95 -11.51
C PHE A 15 2.70 -7.80 -11.21
N TRP A 16 1.51 -7.18 -11.14
CA TRP A 16 0.26 -7.88 -10.87
C TRP A 16 -0.14 -8.80 -12.01
N TRP A 17 0.10 -8.40 -13.25
CA TRP A 17 -0.14 -9.24 -14.41
C TRP A 17 0.75 -10.48 -14.42
N HIS A 18 2.03 -10.34 -14.16
CA HIS A 18 2.97 -11.47 -14.07
C HIS A 18 2.58 -12.44 -12.97
N LEU A 19 2.12 -11.96 -11.81
CA LEU A 19 1.63 -12.83 -10.75
C LEU A 19 0.37 -13.61 -11.15
N ARG A 20 -0.51 -13.02 -11.96
CA ARG A 20 -1.66 -13.71 -12.54
C ARG A 20 -1.26 -14.76 -13.55
N LEU A 21 -0.34 -14.43 -14.47
CA LEU A 21 0.21 -15.39 -15.42
C LEU A 21 0.87 -16.59 -14.72
N ALA A 22 1.54 -16.34 -13.60
CA ALA A 22 2.18 -17.38 -12.78
C ALA A 22 1.18 -18.14 -11.90
N GLY A 23 -0.09 -17.75 -11.83
CA GLY A 23 -1.11 -18.41 -11.03
C GLY A 23 -1.07 -18.09 -9.54
N PHE A 24 -0.29 -17.11 -9.09
CA PHE A 24 -0.19 -16.74 -7.67
C PHE A 24 -1.37 -15.92 -7.17
N ILE A 25 -2.03 -15.17 -8.05
CA ILE A 25 -3.22 -14.40 -7.70
C ILE A 25 -4.33 -14.60 -8.73
N PRO A 26 -5.60 -14.53 -8.33
CA PRO A 26 -6.73 -14.66 -9.27
C PRO A 26 -6.86 -13.43 -10.17
N GLY A 27 -7.49 -13.62 -11.32
CA GLY A 27 -7.81 -12.55 -12.25
C GLY A 27 -7.52 -12.92 -13.70
N THR A 28 -7.75 -11.97 -14.61
CA THR A 28 -7.52 -12.18 -16.04
C THR A 28 -6.04 -12.23 -16.39
N THR A 29 -5.67 -13.16 -17.25
CA THR A 29 -4.32 -13.26 -17.84
C THR A 29 -4.24 -12.61 -19.23
N ALA A 30 -5.38 -12.24 -19.79
CA ALA A 30 -5.42 -11.52 -21.07
C ALA A 30 -4.77 -10.14 -20.91
N ALA A 31 -3.85 -9.80 -21.81
CA ALA A 31 -3.21 -8.49 -21.78
C ALA A 31 -4.23 -7.35 -21.88
N GLY A 32 -4.05 -6.31 -21.08
CA GLY A 32 -4.93 -5.15 -21.04
C GLY A 32 -5.02 -4.52 -19.65
N ALA A 33 -5.74 -3.43 -19.54
CA ALA A 33 -5.85 -2.67 -18.28
C ALA A 33 -6.30 -3.52 -17.08
N ALA A 34 -7.24 -4.44 -17.29
CA ALA A 34 -7.75 -5.32 -16.24
C ALA A 34 -6.70 -6.28 -15.68
N ALA A 35 -5.73 -6.69 -16.51
CA ALA A 35 -4.65 -7.59 -16.08
C ALA A 35 -3.69 -6.94 -15.08
N GLY A 36 -3.50 -5.62 -15.17
CA GLY A 36 -2.66 -4.85 -14.27
C GLY A 36 -3.37 -4.32 -13.02
N THR A 37 -4.65 -4.59 -12.84
CA THR A 37 -5.40 -4.08 -11.68
C THR A 37 -4.86 -4.64 -10.38
N PRO A 38 -4.49 -3.79 -9.40
CA PRO A 38 -4.05 -4.24 -8.09
C PRO A 38 -5.13 -5.09 -7.40
N PRO A 39 -4.76 -6.15 -6.68
CA PRO A 39 -5.73 -6.91 -5.90
C PRO A 39 -6.28 -6.10 -4.73
N SER A 40 -7.50 -6.39 -4.35
CA SER A 40 -8.11 -5.82 -3.14
C SER A 40 -7.71 -6.61 -1.90
N ASN A 41 -7.69 -5.92 -0.77
CA ASN A 41 -7.53 -6.52 0.55
C ASN A 41 -8.90 -6.81 1.21
N ALA A 42 -8.90 -7.41 2.40
CA ALA A 42 -10.10 -7.82 3.12
C ALA A 42 -10.96 -6.64 3.64
N VAL A 43 -10.43 -5.42 3.63
CA VAL A 43 -11.11 -4.20 4.11
C VAL A 43 -11.45 -3.24 2.96
N ASN A 44 -11.64 -3.77 1.76
CA ASN A 44 -11.94 -3.01 0.54
C ASN A 44 -10.90 -1.95 0.16
N GLY A 45 -9.69 -2.08 0.66
CA GLY A 45 -8.54 -1.36 0.16
C GLY A 45 -7.85 -2.13 -0.96
N ILE A 46 -6.74 -1.62 -1.44
CA ILE A 46 -5.96 -2.27 -2.49
C ILE A 46 -4.52 -2.52 -2.03
N LEU A 47 -3.90 -3.53 -2.62
CA LEU A 47 -2.48 -3.79 -2.49
C LEU A 47 -1.73 -3.05 -3.61
N GLY A 48 -0.61 -2.45 -3.27
CA GLY A 48 0.23 -1.75 -4.24
C GLY A 48 1.68 -2.11 -4.06
N VAL A 49 2.43 -2.07 -5.15
CA VAL A 49 3.89 -2.19 -5.15
C VAL A 49 4.48 -0.98 -5.84
N GLN A 50 5.61 -0.51 -5.36
CA GLN A 50 6.38 0.54 -6.03
C GLN A 50 7.82 0.52 -5.58
N THR A 51 8.66 1.26 -6.32
CA THR A 51 10.01 1.58 -5.84
C THR A 51 9.93 2.53 -4.66
N GLY A 52 10.79 2.36 -3.68
CA GLY A 52 11.00 3.32 -2.59
C GLY A 52 11.84 4.52 -2.99
N ALA A 53 12.46 4.52 -4.18
CA ALA A 53 13.20 5.68 -4.68
C ALA A 53 12.25 6.74 -5.24
N GLY A 54 12.22 7.92 -4.65
CA GLY A 54 11.42 9.05 -5.13
C GLY A 54 10.57 9.73 -4.07
N ALA A 55 9.67 10.62 -4.51
CA ALA A 55 8.71 11.28 -3.64
C ALA A 55 7.54 10.33 -3.28
N ASN A 56 6.91 10.57 -2.15
CA ASN A 56 5.73 9.82 -1.69
C ASN A 56 6.00 8.32 -1.41
N THR A 57 7.16 8.00 -0.86
CA THR A 57 7.60 6.63 -0.58
C THR A 57 7.74 6.34 0.91
N LEU A 58 7.19 7.18 1.78
CA LEU A 58 7.32 7.10 3.24
C LEU A 58 8.79 7.04 3.71
N GLY A 59 9.71 7.61 2.93
CA GLY A 59 11.14 7.63 3.22
C GLY A 59 11.86 6.29 3.06
N PHE A 60 11.26 5.32 2.40
CA PHE A 60 11.93 4.08 2.02
C PHE A 60 12.88 4.30 0.85
N ALA A 61 13.92 3.48 0.77
CA ALA A 61 14.91 3.53 -0.31
C ALA A 61 14.85 2.33 -1.27
N SER A 62 14.21 1.23 -0.86
CA SER A 62 14.03 0.03 -1.68
C SER A 62 12.56 -0.18 -2.07
N ASN A 63 12.28 -1.25 -2.78
CA ASN A 63 10.91 -1.58 -3.16
C ASN A 63 10.02 -1.79 -1.95
N ILE A 64 8.79 -1.35 -2.04
CA ILE A 64 7.79 -1.45 -0.99
C ILE A 64 6.50 -2.10 -1.49
N VAL A 65 5.85 -2.81 -0.60
CA VAL A 65 4.47 -3.28 -0.76
C VAL A 65 3.59 -2.53 0.23
N CYS A 66 2.43 -2.07 -0.23
CA CYS A 66 1.50 -1.28 0.56
C CYS A 66 0.11 -1.90 0.56
N SER A 67 -0.59 -1.74 1.69
CA SER A 67 -2.00 -2.09 1.84
C SER A 67 -2.77 -0.86 2.32
N SER A 68 -3.82 -0.48 1.60
CA SER A 68 -4.60 0.71 1.91
C SER A 68 -5.89 0.40 2.66
N ASN A 69 -6.56 1.45 3.16
CA ASN A 69 -7.87 1.37 3.81
C ASN A 69 -7.90 0.50 5.08
N LEU A 70 -6.79 0.41 5.78
CA LEU A 70 -6.73 -0.36 7.03
C LEU A 70 -7.35 0.46 8.18
N PRO A 71 -8.36 -0.07 8.90
CA PRO A 71 -8.82 0.54 10.14
C PRO A 71 -7.68 0.75 11.14
N ASP A 72 -7.77 1.81 11.92
CA ASP A 72 -6.75 2.27 12.85
C ASP A 72 -6.19 1.16 13.76
N LYS A 73 -7.06 0.38 14.38
CA LYS A 73 -6.63 -0.72 15.27
C LYS A 73 -5.90 -1.82 14.53
N ILE A 74 -6.31 -2.10 13.28
CA ILE A 74 -5.63 -3.11 12.46
C ILE A 74 -4.27 -2.61 12.03
N ALA A 75 -4.17 -1.36 11.60
CA ALA A 75 -2.91 -0.76 11.19
C ALA A 75 -1.89 -0.73 12.34
N SER A 76 -2.31 -0.25 13.51
CA SER A 76 -1.49 -0.24 14.72
C SER A 76 -1.04 -1.65 15.14
N ALA A 77 -1.96 -2.62 15.11
CA ALA A 77 -1.64 -3.99 15.48
C ALA A 77 -0.67 -4.67 14.50
N VAL A 78 -0.84 -4.43 13.19
CA VAL A 78 0.06 -4.98 12.17
C VAL A 78 1.47 -4.42 12.33
N ASP A 79 1.60 -3.12 12.53
CA ASP A 79 2.89 -2.47 12.73
C ASP A 79 3.57 -3.01 14.00
N THR A 80 2.87 -3.02 15.12
CA THR A 80 3.39 -3.55 16.39
C THR A 80 3.82 -5.02 16.32
N GLN A 81 3.16 -5.84 15.50
CA GLN A 81 3.50 -7.25 15.36
C GLN A 81 4.68 -7.51 14.41
N ILE A 82 4.84 -6.67 13.41
CA ILE A 82 5.86 -6.87 12.36
C ILE A 82 7.11 -6.04 12.64
N ASP A 83 6.96 -4.89 13.29
CA ASP A 83 8.01 -3.92 13.49
C ASP A 83 7.93 -3.27 14.89
N ASP A 84 8.04 -1.94 14.98
CA ASP A 84 8.16 -1.19 16.24
C ASP A 84 6.86 -0.51 16.70
N GLY A 85 5.80 -0.54 15.90
CA GLY A 85 4.52 0.12 16.19
C GLY A 85 4.56 1.65 16.00
N VAL A 86 5.58 2.17 15.34
CA VAL A 86 5.79 3.61 15.12
C VAL A 86 5.65 3.94 13.64
N MET A 87 4.63 4.70 13.28
CA MET A 87 4.23 4.97 11.90
C MET A 87 5.34 5.41 10.94
N GLN A 88 6.40 6.02 11.44
CA GLN A 88 7.41 6.68 10.59
C GLN A 88 8.80 6.04 10.65
N THR A 89 8.97 4.99 11.43
CA THR A 89 10.26 4.32 11.63
C THR A 89 10.20 2.86 11.19
N GLY A 90 11.33 2.19 11.21
CA GLY A 90 11.42 0.78 10.93
C GLY A 90 11.22 0.36 9.47
N LEU A 91 10.89 -0.91 9.30
CA LEU A 91 10.64 -1.56 8.01
C LEU A 91 9.18 -1.53 7.60
N VAL A 92 8.29 -1.16 8.53
CA VAL A 92 6.87 -0.92 8.29
C VAL A 92 6.59 0.54 8.60
N ARG A 93 5.98 1.25 7.68
CA ARG A 93 5.60 2.66 7.87
C ARG A 93 4.23 2.91 7.32
N SER A 94 3.52 3.89 7.88
CA SER A 94 2.15 4.20 7.49
C SER A 94 1.95 5.66 7.14
N SER A 95 0.91 5.86 6.32
CA SER A 95 0.34 7.16 5.99
C SER A 95 -1.10 7.22 6.49
N GLY A 96 -1.46 8.33 7.13
CA GLY A 96 -2.79 8.58 7.71
C GLY A 96 -2.69 9.46 8.93
N PRO A 97 -3.80 9.72 9.64
CA PRO A 97 -5.14 9.19 9.37
C PRO A 97 -5.78 9.80 8.13
N GLN A 98 -6.58 9.03 7.42
CA GLN A 98 -7.30 9.45 6.23
C GLN A 98 -8.80 9.25 6.45
N ALA A 99 -9.60 10.26 6.13
CA ALA A 99 -11.06 10.18 6.28
C ALA A 99 -11.72 9.35 5.17
N THR A 100 -11.02 9.11 4.08
CA THR A 100 -11.50 8.33 2.94
C THR A 100 -10.40 7.38 2.49
N PRO A 101 -10.76 6.19 2.00
CA PRO A 101 -9.78 5.26 1.45
C PRO A 101 -9.03 5.95 0.30
N SER A 102 -7.78 6.24 0.52
CA SER A 102 -6.91 6.75 -0.53
C SER A 102 -5.80 5.75 -0.78
N PRO A 103 -5.68 5.28 -2.00
CA PRO A 103 -4.55 4.46 -2.38
C PRO A 103 -3.28 5.29 -2.65
N ALA A 104 -3.38 6.62 -2.64
CA ALA A 104 -2.22 7.48 -2.85
C ALA A 104 -1.35 7.47 -1.60
N LEU A 105 -0.09 7.09 -1.75
CA LEU A 105 0.91 7.31 -0.73
C LEU A 105 1.15 8.82 -0.63
N ALA A 106 0.68 9.40 0.46
CA ALA A 106 1.10 10.75 0.82
C ALA A 106 2.58 10.73 1.25
N THR A 107 3.21 11.87 1.18
CA THR A 107 4.43 12.12 1.96
C THR A 107 4.21 11.73 3.41
N LEU A 108 5.26 11.33 4.11
CA LEU A 108 5.19 11.12 5.56
C LEU A 108 4.37 12.23 6.21
N PRO A 109 3.30 11.93 6.95
CA PRO A 109 2.56 12.97 7.64
C PRO A 109 3.51 13.65 8.61
N GLY A 110 3.78 14.93 8.39
CA GLY A 110 4.62 15.68 9.31
C GLY A 110 4.00 15.67 10.70
N GLY A 111 4.66 15.09 11.67
CA GLY A 111 4.40 15.34 13.07
C GLY A 111 3.62 14.30 13.87
N THR A 112 3.08 13.23 13.31
CA THR A 112 2.49 12.15 14.10
C THR A 112 3.25 10.85 13.94
N THR A 113 3.91 10.42 14.99
CA THR A 113 4.64 9.14 15.05
C THR A 113 3.78 7.99 15.56
N THR A 114 2.57 8.27 16.03
CA THR A 114 1.67 7.30 16.66
C THR A 114 0.35 7.18 15.91
N TYR A 115 -0.21 5.98 15.88
CA TYR A 115 -1.56 5.74 15.38
C TYR A 115 -2.61 6.42 16.28
N VAL A 116 -3.61 7.04 15.67
CA VAL A 116 -4.77 7.59 16.40
C VAL A 116 -5.92 6.61 16.25
N GLU A 117 -6.19 5.86 17.31
CA GLU A 117 -7.23 4.85 17.34
C GLU A 117 -8.54 5.45 17.88
N ASN A 118 -9.39 5.93 16.97
CA ASN A 118 -10.71 6.48 17.30
C ASN A 118 -11.87 5.69 16.69
N GLY A 119 -11.56 4.59 15.98
CA GLY A 119 -12.54 3.73 15.30
C GLY A 119 -13.04 4.23 13.95
N THR A 120 -12.58 5.40 13.51
CA THR A 120 -12.99 5.98 12.21
C THR A 120 -11.82 6.25 11.27
N ASN A 121 -10.63 6.30 11.81
CA ASN A 121 -9.43 6.54 11.02
C ASN A 121 -9.05 5.34 10.18
N GLN A 122 -8.49 5.62 9.02
CA GLN A 122 -7.95 4.62 8.10
C GLN A 122 -6.52 4.98 7.74
N TYR A 123 -5.71 3.96 7.49
CA TYR A 123 -4.30 4.07 7.20
C TYR A 123 -3.91 3.27 5.97
N THR A 124 -2.91 3.74 5.26
CA THR A 124 -2.17 2.94 4.29
C THR A 124 -0.86 2.53 4.94
N ILE A 125 -0.63 1.24 5.04
CA ILE A 125 0.58 0.67 5.62
C ILE A 125 1.48 0.13 4.50
N CYS A 126 2.76 0.38 4.61
CA CYS A 126 3.76 -0.07 3.65
C CYS A 126 4.89 -0.79 4.36
N LYS A 127 5.37 -1.87 3.75
CA LYS A 127 6.52 -2.62 4.22
C LYS A 127 7.61 -2.61 3.16
N GLN A 128 8.83 -2.41 3.59
CA GLN A 128 10.02 -2.57 2.75
C GLN A 128 10.26 -4.05 2.42
N LEU A 129 10.59 -4.32 1.17
CA LEU A 129 10.97 -5.65 0.66
C LEU A 129 12.47 -5.85 0.68
#